data_5ebf9d3ffeb08080dec58b837cdb7dd4
#
_entry.id   5ebf9d3ffeb08080dec58b837cdb7dd4
#
_cell.length_a   1.000
_cell.length_b   1.000
_cell.length_c   1.000
_cell.angle_alpha   90.00
_cell.angle_beta   90.00
_cell.angle_gamma   90.00
#
_symmetry.space_group_name_H-M   'P 1'
#
loop_
_entity.id
_entity.type
_entity.pdbx_description
1 polymer ?
#
loop_
_entity_poly.entity_id
_entity_poly.type
_entity_poly.pdbx_seq_one_letter_code
_entity_poly.pdbx_strand_id
1 'polypeptide(L)'
;MGQAQLLRYQVFKSKKEIGTMTVSRVSSLSEVTYENITEVRYKILIELEIKYLLQETFEQGVLMRGHGFSSLNGSKKTTYDIVKKEEGYVLRAEDIPQRLPFETIIYSAAKIHFEEPRDQQAVFSQHFVTYLNFEEINPHYYLLISPQGENYYRYENGICTEVTVIRDFGTLYFNLMPESYVIVNTPDSLRNK
;
A
#
# COMPACT_ATOMS: atom_id res chain seq x y z
N MET A 1 -12.08 -21.12 6.57
CA MET A 1 -11.98 -20.02 7.57
C MET A 1 -11.16 -18.90 6.95
N GLY A 2 -11.67 -17.68 6.98
CA GLY A 2 -10.90 -16.50 6.56
C GLY A 2 -10.12 -15.94 7.74
N GLN A 3 -8.97 -15.35 7.48
CA GLN A 3 -8.15 -14.66 8.47
C GLN A 3 -8.06 -13.18 8.09
N ALA A 4 -8.29 -12.28 9.04
CA ALA A 4 -8.11 -10.85 8.86
C ALA A 4 -6.99 -10.35 9.76
N GLN A 5 -6.11 -9.52 9.21
CA GLN A 5 -5.04 -8.82 9.92
C GLN A 5 -5.23 -7.32 9.70
N LEU A 6 -5.01 -6.53 10.74
CA LEU A 6 -5.13 -5.07 10.69
C LEU A 6 -3.92 -4.45 11.36
N LEU A 7 -3.26 -3.53 10.65
CA LEU A 7 -2.15 -2.73 11.16
C LEU A 7 -2.57 -1.25 11.11
N ARG A 8 -2.27 -0.51 12.17
CA ARG A 8 -2.52 0.93 12.26
C ARG A 8 -1.23 1.65 12.54
N TYR A 9 -1.01 2.74 11.80
CA TYR A 9 0.16 3.58 11.95
C TYR A 9 -0.27 4.99 12.31
N GLN A 10 0.45 5.59 13.26
CA GLN A 10 0.42 7.03 13.47
C GLN A 10 1.36 7.70 12.47
N VAL A 11 0.91 8.81 11.90
CA VAL A 11 1.70 9.58 10.93
C VAL A 11 2.19 10.87 11.57
N PHE A 12 3.50 11.10 11.51
CA PHE A 12 4.14 12.27 12.10
C PHE A 12 4.84 13.13 11.06
N LYS A 13 4.86 14.44 11.29
CA LYS A 13 5.72 15.42 10.64
C LYS A 13 6.31 16.33 11.70
N SER A 14 7.66 16.49 11.72
CA SER A 14 8.33 17.33 12.70
C SER A 14 7.88 17.07 14.15
N LYS A 15 7.78 15.79 14.55
CA LYS A 15 7.34 15.30 15.88
C LYS A 15 5.86 15.55 16.20
N LYS A 16 5.07 16.14 15.31
CA LYS A 16 3.64 16.34 15.49
C LYS A 16 2.89 15.23 14.77
N GLU A 17 1.93 14.60 15.45
CA GLU A 17 0.99 13.69 14.80
C GLU A 17 0.08 14.49 13.87
N ILE A 18 -0.07 13.98 12.63
CA ILE A 18 -0.78 14.67 11.56
C ILE A 18 -1.80 13.77 10.86
N GLY A 19 -1.91 12.52 11.27
CA GLY A 19 -2.87 11.59 10.66
C GLY A 19 -2.59 10.15 10.97
N THR A 20 -3.27 9.27 10.25
CA THR A 20 -3.19 7.83 10.40
C THR A 20 -3.11 7.13 9.05
N MET A 21 -2.53 5.92 9.07
CA MET A 21 -2.63 4.95 8.01
C MET A 21 -3.14 3.64 8.59
N THR A 22 -4.13 3.05 7.95
CA THR A 22 -4.65 1.73 8.29
C THR A 22 -4.44 0.81 7.11
N VAL A 23 -3.80 -0.33 7.34
CA VAL A 23 -3.65 -1.37 6.33
C VAL A 23 -4.28 -2.67 6.82
N SER A 24 -5.01 -3.34 5.95
CA SER A 24 -5.65 -4.61 6.24
C SER A 24 -5.27 -5.67 5.21
N ARG A 25 -5.25 -6.92 5.68
CA ARG A 25 -5.11 -8.12 4.86
C ARG A 25 -6.21 -9.08 5.25
N VAL A 26 -7.06 -9.44 4.29
CA VAL A 26 -8.14 -10.41 4.48
C VAL A 26 -7.89 -11.59 3.56
N SER A 27 -7.66 -12.76 4.16
CA SER A 27 -7.43 -14.01 3.43
C SER A 27 -8.67 -14.88 3.44
N SER A 28 -9.03 -15.44 2.30
CA SER A 28 -10.04 -16.48 2.12
C SER A 28 -9.39 -17.76 1.57
N LEU A 29 -10.18 -18.76 1.20
CA LEU A 29 -9.66 -20.02 0.63
C LEU A 29 -8.93 -19.82 -0.71
N SER A 30 -9.36 -18.86 -1.53
CA SER A 30 -8.86 -18.64 -2.89
C SER A 30 -8.25 -17.25 -3.11
N GLU A 31 -8.63 -16.28 -2.29
CA GLU A 31 -8.27 -14.88 -2.49
C GLU A 31 -7.63 -14.27 -1.24
N VAL A 32 -6.73 -13.32 -1.45
CA VAL A 32 -6.21 -12.42 -0.42
C VAL A 32 -6.44 -10.99 -0.89
N THR A 33 -7.15 -10.22 -0.09
CA THR A 33 -7.37 -8.78 -0.35
C THR A 33 -6.54 -7.96 0.63
N TYR A 34 -5.79 -7.01 0.10
CA TYR A 34 -5.05 -6.00 0.85
C TYR A 34 -5.71 -4.64 0.64
N GLU A 35 -5.76 -3.85 1.70
CA GLU A 35 -6.26 -2.47 1.64
C GLU A 35 -5.34 -1.56 2.44
N ASN A 36 -5.05 -0.38 1.90
CA ASN A 36 -4.33 0.69 2.58
C ASN A 36 -5.16 1.97 2.49
N ILE A 37 -5.50 2.53 3.64
CA ILE A 37 -6.18 3.82 3.79
C ILE A 37 -5.27 4.75 4.56
N THR A 38 -4.88 5.86 3.94
CA THR A 38 -4.04 6.89 4.57
C THR A 38 -4.77 8.23 4.54
N GLU A 39 -4.91 8.84 5.71
CA GLU A 39 -5.46 10.19 5.87
C GLU A 39 -4.50 11.04 6.69
N VAL A 40 -4.02 12.14 6.09
CA VAL A 40 -3.08 13.07 6.70
C VAL A 40 -3.62 14.48 6.55
N ARG A 41 -3.60 15.24 7.64
CA ARG A 41 -3.90 16.69 7.65
C ARG A 41 -2.85 17.43 8.47
N TYR A 42 -2.21 18.40 7.84
CA TYR A 42 -1.18 19.21 8.46
C TYR A 42 -1.34 20.66 8.05
N LYS A 43 -1.45 21.54 9.04
CA LYS A 43 -1.62 22.99 8.82
C LYS A 43 -0.59 23.75 9.65
N ILE A 44 0.31 24.48 8.98
CA ILE A 44 1.15 25.53 9.59
C ILE A 44 0.94 26.82 8.82
N LEU A 45 1.57 27.00 7.68
CA LEU A 45 1.41 28.14 6.77
C LEU A 45 0.59 27.75 5.55
N ILE A 46 0.70 26.48 5.16
CA ILE A 46 -0.01 25.85 4.04
C ILE A 46 -0.73 24.63 4.60
N GLU A 47 -1.97 24.43 4.21
CA GLU A 47 -2.72 23.23 4.54
C GLU A 47 -2.26 22.09 3.62
N LEU A 48 -1.83 20.97 4.22
CA LEU A 48 -1.53 19.73 3.54
C LEU A 48 -2.60 18.71 3.92
N GLU A 49 -3.44 18.32 2.98
CA GLU A 49 -4.38 17.22 3.12
C GLU A 49 -4.01 16.12 2.11
N ILE A 50 -3.70 14.93 2.60
CA ILE A 50 -3.43 13.74 1.78
C ILE A 50 -4.49 12.70 2.10
N LYS A 51 -5.16 12.19 1.06
CA LYS A 51 -6.00 11.01 1.13
C LYS A 51 -5.49 10.00 0.11
N TYR A 52 -5.30 8.78 0.57
CA TYR A 52 -4.84 7.68 -0.26
C TYR A 52 -5.63 6.43 0.08
N LEU A 53 -6.08 5.73 -0.95
CA LEU A 53 -6.67 4.41 -0.89
C LEU A 53 -5.97 3.52 -1.92
N LEU A 54 -5.59 2.33 -1.51
CA LEU A 54 -5.17 1.26 -2.40
C LEU A 54 -5.83 -0.03 -1.94
N GLN A 55 -6.57 -0.69 -2.83
CA GLN A 55 -7.16 -2.00 -2.60
C GLN A 55 -6.72 -2.95 -3.72
N GLU A 56 -6.20 -4.11 -3.36
CA GLU A 56 -5.72 -5.11 -4.31
C GLU A 56 -6.15 -6.51 -3.88
N THR A 57 -6.62 -7.31 -4.84
CA THR A 57 -7.02 -8.70 -4.63
C THR A 57 -6.12 -9.62 -5.42
N PHE A 58 -5.58 -10.63 -4.75
CA PHE A 58 -4.71 -11.66 -5.29
C PHE A 58 -5.41 -13.01 -5.24
N GLU A 59 -5.28 -13.80 -6.30
CA GLU A 59 -5.66 -15.21 -6.35
C GLU A 59 -4.41 -16.04 -6.63
N GLN A 60 -4.16 -17.07 -5.83
CA GLN A 60 -2.95 -17.91 -5.95
C GLN A 60 -1.64 -17.09 -6.03
N GLY A 61 -1.57 -15.97 -5.32
CA GLY A 61 -0.40 -15.09 -5.29
C GLY A 61 -0.29 -14.10 -6.45
N VAL A 62 -1.19 -14.14 -7.44
CA VAL A 62 -1.21 -13.25 -8.62
C VAL A 62 -2.24 -12.14 -8.43
N LEU A 63 -1.86 -10.90 -8.73
CA LEU A 63 -2.79 -9.76 -8.73
C LEU A 63 -3.89 -9.96 -9.77
N MET A 64 -5.15 -9.95 -9.35
CA MET A 64 -6.30 -10.09 -10.23
C MET A 64 -6.99 -8.77 -10.50
N ARG A 65 -7.14 -7.95 -9.47
CA ARG A 65 -7.77 -6.63 -9.57
C ARG A 65 -7.21 -5.70 -8.50
N GLY A 66 -7.23 -4.42 -8.79
CA GLY A 66 -6.87 -3.39 -7.84
C GLY A 66 -7.57 -2.08 -8.16
N HIS A 67 -7.85 -1.32 -7.11
CA HIS A 67 -8.41 0.02 -7.16
C HIS A 67 -7.52 0.95 -6.36
N GLY A 68 -7.25 2.14 -6.87
CA GLY A 68 -6.49 3.15 -6.17
C GLY A 68 -7.10 4.54 -6.34
N PHE A 69 -6.97 5.30 -5.27
CA PHE A 69 -7.36 6.71 -5.24
C PHE A 69 -6.30 7.49 -4.46
N SER A 70 -5.94 8.65 -5.00
CA SER A 70 -5.10 9.60 -4.28
C SER A 70 -5.61 11.02 -4.46
N SER A 71 -5.50 11.83 -3.41
CA SER A 71 -5.86 13.24 -3.42
C SER A 71 -4.85 14.02 -2.60
N LEU A 72 -4.40 15.16 -3.14
CA LEU A 72 -3.56 16.13 -2.47
C LEU A 72 -4.30 17.48 -2.46
N ASN A 73 -4.60 17.99 -1.25
CA ASN A 73 -5.31 19.25 -1.02
C ASN A 73 -6.66 19.35 -1.78
N GLY A 74 -7.32 18.20 -1.98
CA GLY A 74 -8.59 18.11 -2.68
C GLY A 74 -8.57 18.43 -4.18
N SER A 75 -7.45 18.95 -4.71
CA SER A 75 -7.36 19.46 -6.09
C SER A 75 -6.70 18.49 -7.07
N LYS A 76 -5.75 17.66 -6.61
CA LYS A 76 -5.16 16.59 -7.41
C LYS A 76 -5.80 15.27 -7.02
N LYS A 77 -6.75 14.80 -7.82
CA LYS A 77 -7.39 13.50 -7.64
C LYS A 77 -6.92 12.57 -8.75
N THR A 78 -6.41 11.41 -8.37
CA THR A 78 -6.07 10.36 -9.32
C THR A 78 -6.81 9.10 -8.89
N THR A 79 -7.54 8.52 -9.82
CA THR A 79 -8.21 7.22 -9.65
C THR A 79 -7.69 6.26 -10.70
N TYR A 80 -7.43 5.04 -10.31
CA TYR A 80 -6.98 4.01 -11.24
C TYR A 80 -7.53 2.64 -10.83
N ASP A 81 -7.87 1.86 -11.85
CA ASP A 81 -8.30 0.47 -11.73
C ASP A 81 -7.38 -0.40 -12.56
N ILE A 82 -6.96 -1.55 -12.00
CA ILE A 82 -6.20 -2.56 -12.72
C ILE A 82 -6.94 -3.88 -12.66
N VAL A 83 -6.99 -4.58 -13.80
CA VAL A 83 -7.62 -5.89 -13.92
C VAL A 83 -6.75 -6.81 -14.75
N LYS A 84 -6.51 -8.04 -14.24
CA LYS A 84 -5.87 -9.10 -15.01
C LYS A 84 -6.79 -9.59 -16.12
N LYS A 85 -6.22 -9.79 -17.31
CA LYS A 85 -6.85 -10.38 -18.49
C LYS A 85 -6.04 -11.60 -18.94
N GLU A 86 -6.52 -12.35 -19.92
CA GLU A 86 -5.81 -13.49 -20.48
C GLU A 86 -4.38 -13.14 -20.93
N GLU A 87 -4.22 -11.99 -21.57
CA GLU A 87 -2.93 -11.49 -22.11
C GLU A 87 -2.36 -10.34 -21.27
N GLY A 88 -2.22 -10.50 -19.95
CA GLY A 88 -1.59 -9.48 -19.08
C GLY A 88 -2.59 -8.64 -18.30
N TYR A 89 -2.40 -7.33 -18.25
CA TYR A 89 -3.23 -6.42 -17.45
C TYR A 89 -3.78 -5.27 -18.29
N VAL A 90 -4.95 -4.79 -17.88
CA VAL A 90 -5.52 -3.52 -18.33
C VAL A 90 -5.61 -2.60 -17.13
N LEU A 91 -4.95 -1.46 -17.22
CA LEU A 91 -5.09 -0.36 -16.27
C LEU A 91 -5.98 0.70 -16.87
N ARG A 92 -6.90 1.26 -16.08
CA ARG A 92 -7.69 2.44 -16.40
C ARG A 92 -7.31 3.55 -15.44
N ALA A 93 -6.79 4.64 -15.97
CA ALA A 93 -6.58 5.88 -15.25
C ALA A 93 -7.40 6.96 -15.96
N GLU A 94 -8.22 7.69 -15.22
CA GLU A 94 -9.10 8.73 -15.79
C GLU A 94 -9.93 8.21 -16.99
N ASP A 95 -10.50 6.98 -16.88
CA ASP A 95 -11.28 6.28 -17.90
C ASP A 95 -10.54 5.89 -19.19
N ILE A 96 -9.24 6.14 -19.29
CA ILE A 96 -8.42 5.74 -20.44
C ILE A 96 -7.80 4.36 -20.18
N PRO A 97 -8.21 3.32 -20.96
CA PRO A 97 -7.64 1.99 -20.80
C PRO A 97 -6.24 1.90 -21.41
N GLN A 98 -5.28 1.38 -20.66
CA GLN A 98 -3.92 1.08 -21.09
C GLN A 98 -3.61 -0.39 -20.87
N ARG A 99 -3.12 -1.10 -21.90
CA ARG A 99 -2.56 -2.44 -21.72
C ARG A 99 -1.16 -2.33 -21.12
N LEU A 100 -0.89 -3.15 -20.11
CA LEU A 100 0.41 -3.23 -19.48
C LEU A 100 1.18 -4.44 -20.01
N PRO A 101 2.52 -4.31 -20.22
CA PRO A 101 3.35 -5.36 -20.78
C PRO A 101 3.73 -6.46 -19.77
N PHE A 102 3.02 -6.56 -18.65
CA PHE A 102 3.33 -7.51 -17.58
C PHE A 102 2.44 -8.74 -17.69
N GLU A 103 3.01 -9.93 -17.67
CA GLU A 103 2.24 -11.18 -17.68
C GLU A 103 1.63 -11.47 -16.30
N THR A 104 2.41 -11.32 -15.25
CA THR A 104 1.98 -11.55 -13.87
C THR A 104 2.58 -10.51 -12.92
N ILE A 105 1.77 -10.05 -11.96
CA ILE A 105 2.20 -9.20 -10.85
C ILE A 105 1.99 -10.01 -9.57
N ILE A 106 3.09 -10.37 -8.89
CA ILE A 106 3.08 -11.21 -7.68
C ILE A 106 3.36 -10.41 -6.41
N TYR A 107 4.07 -9.29 -6.51
CA TYR A 107 4.40 -8.42 -5.40
C TYR A 107 4.11 -6.96 -5.76
N SER A 108 3.29 -6.29 -4.96
CA SER A 108 2.83 -4.93 -5.20
C SER A 108 2.88 -4.08 -3.94
N ALA A 109 2.66 -2.78 -4.10
CA ALA A 109 2.67 -1.81 -3.02
C ALA A 109 1.68 -2.14 -1.87
N ALA A 110 0.58 -2.84 -2.14
CA ALA A 110 -0.37 -3.25 -1.10
C ALA A 110 0.19 -4.32 -0.15
N LYS A 111 1.13 -5.14 -0.61
CA LYS A 111 1.72 -6.22 0.20
C LYS A 111 2.82 -5.75 1.16
N ILE A 112 3.48 -4.63 0.85
CA ILE A 112 4.69 -4.14 1.55
C ILE A 112 4.56 -4.16 3.09
N HIS A 113 3.39 -3.84 3.62
CA HIS A 113 3.21 -3.76 5.07
C HIS A 113 3.14 -5.11 5.78
N PHE A 114 2.78 -6.17 5.04
CA PHE A 114 2.57 -7.53 5.56
C PHE A 114 3.63 -8.53 5.14
N GLU A 115 4.41 -8.21 4.12
CA GLU A 115 5.37 -9.12 3.50
C GLU A 115 6.69 -8.37 3.26
N GLU A 116 7.71 -8.72 4.05
CA GLU A 116 9.06 -8.16 3.89
C GLU A 116 9.65 -8.57 2.53
N PRO A 117 10.27 -7.65 1.75
CA PRO A 117 10.74 -7.94 0.39
C PRO A 117 12.09 -8.69 0.35
N ARG A 118 12.28 -9.74 1.17
CA ARG A 118 13.55 -10.50 1.29
C ARG A 118 14.02 -11.08 -0.04
N ASP A 119 13.09 -11.62 -0.82
CA ASP A 119 13.36 -12.29 -2.09
C ASP A 119 12.84 -11.47 -3.28
N GLN A 120 12.38 -10.25 -3.04
CA GLN A 120 11.79 -9.36 -4.04
C GLN A 120 12.74 -8.20 -4.33
N GLN A 121 13.26 -8.12 -5.54
CA GLN A 121 14.07 -6.97 -5.96
C GLN A 121 13.24 -5.76 -6.34
N ALA A 122 11.96 -5.96 -6.66
CA ALA A 122 11.08 -4.89 -7.12
C ALA A 122 9.63 -5.09 -6.66
N VAL A 123 8.93 -3.98 -6.51
CA VAL A 123 7.50 -3.91 -6.19
C VAL A 123 6.75 -3.20 -7.31
N PHE A 124 5.62 -3.77 -7.73
CA PHE A 124 4.74 -3.08 -8.66
C PHE A 124 3.97 -1.97 -7.97
N SER A 125 4.04 -0.77 -8.53
CA SER A 125 3.28 0.40 -8.10
C SER A 125 2.18 0.71 -9.12
N GLN A 126 0.92 0.59 -8.72
CA GLN A 126 -0.20 1.01 -9.55
C GLN A 126 -0.17 2.52 -9.82
N HIS A 127 0.24 3.31 -8.83
CA HIS A 127 0.29 4.77 -8.95
C HIS A 127 1.26 5.23 -10.05
N PHE A 128 2.42 4.56 -10.19
CA PHE A 128 3.43 4.89 -11.20
C PHE A 128 3.35 3.97 -12.43
N VAL A 129 2.50 2.94 -12.39
CA VAL A 129 2.32 1.96 -13.47
C VAL A 129 3.64 1.29 -13.86
N THR A 130 4.50 1.02 -12.88
CA THR A 130 5.84 0.45 -13.09
C THR A 130 6.31 -0.33 -11.88
N TYR A 131 7.37 -1.10 -12.06
CA TYR A 131 8.13 -1.69 -10.97
C TYR A 131 9.13 -0.69 -10.41
N LEU A 132 9.20 -0.59 -9.09
CA LEU A 132 10.15 0.19 -8.32
C LEU A 132 11.09 -0.76 -7.60
N ASN A 133 12.40 -0.50 -7.66
CA ASN A 133 13.40 -1.38 -7.07
C ASN A 133 13.57 -1.11 -5.58
N PHE A 134 13.71 -2.21 -4.82
CA PHE A 134 14.17 -2.17 -3.43
C PHE A 134 15.69 -2.33 -3.36
N GLU A 135 16.28 -1.62 -2.40
CA GLU A 135 17.66 -1.80 -1.96
C GLU A 135 17.64 -2.10 -0.45
N GLU A 136 18.14 -3.27 -0.03
CA GLU A 136 18.37 -3.57 1.37
C GLU A 136 19.63 -2.83 1.84
N ILE A 137 19.47 -1.76 2.61
CA ILE A 137 20.57 -0.93 3.11
C ILE A 137 21.12 -1.41 4.45
N ASN A 138 20.33 -2.16 5.20
CA ASN A 138 20.71 -2.89 6.42
C ASN A 138 19.75 -4.07 6.60
N PRO A 139 20.06 -5.08 7.42
CA PRO A 139 19.14 -6.19 7.70
C PRO A 139 17.75 -5.68 8.12
N HIS A 140 16.72 -6.12 7.39
CA HIS A 140 15.33 -5.72 7.62
C HIS A 140 15.03 -4.22 7.42
N TYR A 141 15.89 -3.50 6.68
CA TYR A 141 15.72 -2.08 6.38
C TYR A 141 15.98 -1.80 4.91
N TYR A 142 14.96 -1.34 4.22
CA TYR A 142 14.91 -1.24 2.76
C TYR A 142 14.63 0.18 2.29
N LEU A 143 15.33 0.58 1.22
CA LEU A 143 15.08 1.80 0.46
C LEU A 143 14.28 1.46 -0.79
N LEU A 144 13.24 2.21 -1.06
CA LEU A 144 12.47 2.22 -2.31
C LEU A 144 12.52 3.61 -2.92
N ILE A 145 13.11 3.72 -4.11
CA ILE A 145 13.18 4.98 -4.85
C ILE A 145 11.98 5.06 -5.81
N SER A 146 11.25 6.15 -5.72
CA SER A 146 10.11 6.45 -6.60
C SER A 146 10.31 7.78 -7.33
N PRO A 147 9.54 8.06 -8.40
CA PRO A 147 9.57 9.37 -9.06
C PRO A 147 9.22 10.57 -8.16
N GLN A 148 8.59 10.31 -7.00
CA GLN A 148 8.21 11.35 -6.03
C GLN A 148 9.15 11.44 -4.83
N GLY A 149 10.24 10.66 -4.78
CA GLY A 149 11.21 10.64 -3.70
C GLY A 149 11.41 9.26 -3.08
N GLU A 150 12.06 9.24 -1.94
CA GLU A 150 12.52 8.05 -1.27
C GLU A 150 11.54 7.58 -0.20
N ASN A 151 11.40 6.26 -0.07
CA ASN A 151 10.67 5.62 1.02
C ASN A 151 11.59 4.60 1.68
N TYR A 152 11.67 4.64 3.01
CA TYR A 152 12.41 3.68 3.81
C TYR A 152 11.43 2.83 4.62
N TYR A 153 11.65 1.52 4.63
CA TYR A 153 10.79 0.53 5.30
C TYR A 153 11.61 -0.28 6.28
N ARG A 154 11.20 -0.33 7.54
CA ARG A 154 11.79 -1.19 8.58
C ARG A 154 10.84 -2.32 8.91
N TYR A 155 11.38 -3.52 9.06
CA TYR A 155 10.60 -4.71 9.37
C TYR A 155 11.04 -5.37 10.67
N GLU A 156 10.05 -5.91 11.39
CA GLU A 156 10.23 -6.80 12.52
C GLU A 156 9.31 -8.01 12.34
N ASN A 157 9.88 -9.21 12.39
CA ASN A 157 9.15 -10.47 12.18
C ASN A 157 8.33 -10.51 10.87
N GLY A 158 8.86 -9.88 9.80
CA GLY A 158 8.21 -9.83 8.49
C GLY A 158 7.12 -8.78 8.33
N ILE A 159 6.78 -8.05 9.40
CA ILE A 159 5.80 -6.95 9.39
C ILE A 159 6.53 -5.61 9.35
N CYS A 160 6.05 -4.69 8.51
CA CYS A 160 6.59 -3.34 8.45
C CYS A 160 6.20 -2.57 9.72
N THR A 161 7.20 -2.11 10.49
CA THR A 161 6.98 -1.39 11.76
C THR A 161 7.16 0.11 11.61
N GLU A 162 7.98 0.55 10.66
CA GLU A 162 8.23 1.97 10.40
C GLU A 162 8.30 2.23 8.90
N VAL A 163 7.72 3.35 8.46
CA VAL A 163 7.93 3.88 7.11
C VAL A 163 8.35 5.33 7.21
N THR A 164 9.46 5.69 6.55
CA THR A 164 9.88 7.07 6.37
C THR A 164 9.70 7.47 4.91
N VAL A 165 8.95 8.53 4.66
CA VAL A 165 8.61 9.02 3.32
C VAL A 165 9.20 10.41 3.14
N ILE A 166 10.18 10.56 2.23
CA ILE A 166 10.83 11.82 1.91
C ILE A 166 10.23 12.40 0.64
N ARG A 167 9.73 13.62 0.71
CA ARG A 167 9.10 14.38 -0.38
C ARG A 167 9.56 15.83 -0.37
N ASP A 168 9.28 16.57 -1.43
CA ASP A 168 9.61 18.01 -1.55
C ASP A 168 8.99 18.86 -0.43
N PHE A 169 7.81 18.47 0.06
CA PHE A 169 7.15 19.14 1.19
C PHE A 169 7.68 18.71 2.57
N GLY A 170 8.70 17.84 2.63
CA GLY A 170 9.38 17.35 3.83
C GLY A 170 9.13 15.88 4.13
N THR A 171 9.62 15.42 5.27
CA THR A 171 9.61 14.02 5.69
C THR A 171 8.38 13.69 6.53
N LEU A 172 7.74 12.56 6.21
CA LEU A 172 6.68 11.94 7.00
C LEU A 172 7.20 10.63 7.62
N TYR A 173 6.80 10.37 8.85
CA TYR A 173 7.13 9.15 9.58
C TYR A 173 5.84 8.42 9.92
N PHE A 174 5.78 7.14 9.61
CA PHE A 174 4.68 6.24 9.91
C PHE A 174 5.18 5.20 10.90
N ASN A 175 4.64 5.19 12.10
CA ASN A 175 5.04 4.25 13.14
C ASN A 175 3.89 3.32 13.48
N LEU A 176 4.14 2.01 13.42
CA LEU A 176 3.15 1.01 13.77
C LEU A 176 2.75 1.16 15.25
N MET A 177 1.46 1.21 15.51
CA MET A 177 0.91 1.28 16.85
C MET A 177 1.00 -0.09 17.53
N PRO A 178 1.56 -0.21 18.75
CA PRO A 178 1.75 -1.51 19.40
C PRO A 178 0.47 -2.35 19.58
N GLU A 179 -0.68 -1.68 19.72
CA GLU A 179 -1.97 -2.31 19.97
C GLU A 179 -2.73 -2.71 18.70
N SER A 180 -2.14 -2.49 17.52
CA SER A 180 -2.85 -2.56 16.25
C SER A 180 -2.77 -3.92 15.54
N TYR A 181 -2.02 -4.87 16.07
CA TYR A 181 -1.93 -6.19 15.46
C TYR A 181 -3.11 -7.06 15.92
N VAL A 182 -4.21 -7.02 15.18
CA VAL A 182 -5.41 -7.81 15.46
C VAL A 182 -5.54 -8.92 14.42
N ILE A 183 -5.46 -10.18 14.86
CA ILE A 183 -5.85 -11.34 14.05
C ILE A 183 -7.29 -11.67 14.40
N VAL A 184 -8.22 -11.48 13.48
CA VAL A 184 -9.63 -11.86 13.65
C VAL A 184 -9.91 -13.07 12.78
N ASN A 185 -10.23 -14.19 13.41
CA ASN A 185 -10.79 -15.34 12.70
C ASN A 185 -12.24 -15.03 12.37
N THR A 186 -12.55 -14.78 11.10
CA THR A 186 -13.93 -14.52 10.65
C THR A 186 -14.70 -15.84 10.58
N PRO A 187 -15.80 -16.02 11.34
CA PRO A 187 -16.67 -17.17 11.19
C PRO A 187 -17.31 -17.21 9.80
N ASP A 188 -17.51 -18.40 9.24
CA ASP A 188 -18.14 -18.60 7.91
C ASP A 188 -19.58 -18.06 7.79
N SER A 189 -20.18 -17.60 8.88
CA SER A 189 -21.59 -17.18 8.95
C SER A 189 -21.92 -15.79 8.34
N LEU A 190 -20.94 -15.02 7.90
CA LEU A 190 -21.15 -13.69 7.27
C LEU A 190 -21.15 -13.72 5.71
N ARG A 191 -21.12 -14.91 5.10
CA ARG A 191 -21.06 -15.09 3.64
C ARG A 191 -22.39 -15.10 2.90
N ASN A 192 -23.52 -15.03 3.62
CA ASN A 192 -24.86 -15.05 3.02
C ASN A 192 -25.66 -13.79 3.42
N LYS A 193 -25.34 -12.67 2.82
CA LYS A 193 -26.31 -11.57 2.66
C LYS A 193 -25.96 -10.76 1.43
#